data_19fd039d18b7936c102b02a1229e5579
#
_entry.id   19fd039d18b7936c102b02a1229e5579
#
_cell.length_a   1.000
_cell.length_b   1.000
_cell.length_c   1.000
_cell.angle_alpha   90.00
_cell.angle_beta   90.00
_cell.angle_gamma   90.00
#
_symmetry.space_group_name_H-M   'P 1'
#
loop_
_entity.id
_entity.type
_entity.pdbx_description
1 polymer ?
#
loop_
_entity_poly.entity_id
_entity_poly.type
_entity_poly.pdbx_seq_one_letter_code
_entity_poly.pdbx_strand_id
1 'polypeptide(L)'
;TDTVAMDEAVGKAVEFYNEHPDETLILVTGDHETGGLTIGFAGTDYDTFLANISNQKISYAKFDSDYVTAYKENKTDFDTVMADITELFGLQAPNGVAETSNKADSKDVHPEGTDDKGSLVMTDYEYQKLQTAYEETMSRTGEESEFGQEEYLVG
;
A
#
# COMPACT_ATOMS: atom_id res chain seq x y z
N THR A 1 17.35 5.56 3.04
CA THR A 1 18.74 5.68 2.53
C THR A 1 18.81 6.48 1.26
N ASP A 2 18.01 6.18 0.24
CA ASP A 2 18.06 6.85 -1.06
C ASP A 2 17.58 8.31 -0.98
N THR A 3 16.54 8.57 -0.19
CA THR A 3 16.07 9.94 0.09
C THR A 3 17.17 10.79 0.76
N VAL A 4 17.94 10.21 1.69
CA VAL A 4 19.06 10.92 2.33
C VAL A 4 20.18 11.20 1.31
N ALA A 5 20.51 10.22 0.46
CA ALA A 5 21.50 10.42 -0.60
C ALA A 5 21.06 11.50 -1.61
N MET A 6 19.77 11.56 -1.92
CA MET A 6 19.21 12.62 -2.77
C MET A 6 19.32 14.00 -2.11
N ASP A 7 19.02 14.11 -0.82
CA ASP A 7 19.16 15.34 -0.04
C ASP A 7 20.62 15.85 -0.05
N GLU A 8 21.57 14.94 0.16
CA GLU A 8 23.01 15.28 0.07
C GLU A 8 23.42 15.76 -1.33
N ALA A 9 22.89 15.12 -2.39
CA ALA A 9 23.17 15.52 -3.77
C ALA A 9 22.58 16.91 -4.09
N VAL A 10 21.36 17.20 -3.65
CA VAL A 10 20.74 18.53 -3.77
C VAL A 10 21.55 19.57 -3.00
N GLY A 11 22.06 19.22 -1.82
CA GLY A 11 22.98 20.08 -1.05
C GLY A 11 24.21 20.49 -1.85
N LYS A 12 24.83 19.57 -2.59
CA LYS A 12 25.97 19.89 -3.48
C LYS A 12 25.58 20.80 -4.64
N ALA A 13 24.41 20.61 -5.21
CA ALA A 13 23.91 21.51 -6.24
C ALA A 13 23.69 22.94 -5.71
N VAL A 14 23.18 23.05 -4.47
CA VAL A 14 22.99 24.35 -3.80
C VAL A 14 24.33 25.03 -3.49
N GLU A 15 25.35 24.29 -3.07
CA GLU A 15 26.70 24.83 -2.90
C GLU A 15 27.20 25.46 -4.21
N PHE A 16 27.07 24.76 -5.35
CA PHE A 16 27.43 25.28 -6.66
C PHE A 16 26.60 26.51 -7.07
N TYR A 17 25.31 26.49 -6.83
CA TYR A 17 24.43 27.64 -7.05
C TYR A 17 24.91 28.89 -6.31
N ASN A 18 25.33 28.75 -5.06
CA ASN A 18 25.81 29.91 -4.27
C ASN A 18 27.06 30.56 -4.83
N GLU A 19 27.86 29.82 -5.59
CA GLU A 19 29.04 30.34 -6.30
C GLU A 19 28.68 30.93 -7.66
N HIS A 20 27.58 30.47 -8.30
CA HIS A 20 27.15 30.82 -9.65
C HIS A 20 25.65 31.15 -9.74
N PRO A 21 25.13 32.10 -8.95
CA PRO A 21 23.67 32.26 -8.81
C PRO A 21 22.97 32.77 -10.08
N ASP A 22 23.67 33.55 -10.89
CA ASP A 22 23.11 34.13 -12.12
C ASP A 22 23.15 33.18 -13.32
N GLU A 23 23.86 32.06 -13.22
CA GLU A 23 24.08 31.09 -14.30
C GLU A 23 23.50 29.71 -14.02
N THR A 24 22.91 29.51 -12.84
CA THR A 24 22.48 28.19 -12.37
C THR A 24 20.97 28.16 -12.07
N LEU A 25 20.29 27.15 -12.59
CA LEU A 25 18.92 26.78 -12.21
C LEU A 25 18.92 25.34 -11.71
N ILE A 26 18.45 25.12 -10.49
CA ILE A 26 18.29 23.78 -9.92
C ILE A 26 16.81 23.39 -10.03
N LEU A 27 16.54 22.25 -10.69
CA LEU A 27 15.22 21.64 -10.75
C LEU A 27 15.25 20.30 -10.04
N VAL A 28 14.37 20.12 -9.06
CA VAL A 28 14.16 18.86 -8.35
C VAL A 28 12.74 18.43 -8.59
N THR A 29 12.54 17.28 -9.22
CA THR A 29 11.23 16.76 -9.56
C THR A 29 11.25 15.23 -9.54
N GLY A 30 10.12 14.60 -9.26
CA GLY A 30 9.91 13.19 -9.55
C GLY A 30 9.43 12.99 -10.99
N ASP A 31 9.74 11.87 -11.56
CA ASP A 31 9.22 11.42 -12.87
C ASP A 31 7.81 10.85 -12.72
N HIS A 32 7.53 10.17 -11.59
CA HIS A 32 6.22 9.69 -11.16
C HIS A 32 6.20 9.51 -9.63
N GLU A 33 5.06 9.25 -9.08
CA GLU A 33 4.92 8.76 -7.70
C GLU A 33 5.36 7.28 -7.60
N THR A 34 5.55 6.78 -6.40
CA THR A 34 5.88 5.37 -6.16
C THR A 34 4.87 4.76 -5.21
N GLY A 35 4.29 3.62 -5.60
CA GLY A 35 3.32 2.89 -4.80
C GLY A 35 2.00 3.61 -4.58
N GLY A 36 1.62 4.55 -5.44
CA GLY A 36 0.37 5.31 -5.32
C GLY A 36 0.37 6.34 -4.18
N LEU A 37 1.53 6.66 -3.56
CA LEU A 37 1.60 7.64 -2.48
C LEU A 37 1.34 9.05 -3.01
N THR A 38 0.12 9.53 -2.77
CA THR A 38 -0.31 10.88 -3.14
C THR A 38 -0.83 11.64 -1.92
N ILE A 39 -1.04 12.95 -2.05
CA ILE A 39 -1.61 13.78 -0.99
C ILE A 39 -3.12 13.51 -0.80
N GLY A 40 -3.75 12.85 -1.73
CA GLY A 40 -5.15 12.44 -1.73
C GLY A 40 -5.42 11.62 -2.97
N PHE A 41 -6.64 11.11 -3.11
CA PHE A 41 -7.04 10.36 -4.30
C PHE A 41 -8.44 10.75 -4.78
N ALA A 42 -8.77 10.39 -6.00
CA ALA A 42 -10.07 10.67 -6.59
C ALA A 42 -11.20 10.06 -5.73
N GLY A 43 -12.19 10.88 -5.37
CA GLY A 43 -13.31 10.47 -4.50
C GLY A 43 -13.21 10.95 -3.06
N THR A 44 -12.06 11.52 -2.63
CA THR A 44 -11.88 12.09 -1.29
C THR A 44 -11.90 13.62 -1.27
N ASP A 45 -12.31 14.27 -2.35
CA ASP A 45 -12.21 15.71 -2.57
C ASP A 45 -10.75 16.19 -2.36
N TYR A 46 -10.47 16.98 -1.35
CA TYR A 46 -9.12 17.45 -0.99
C TYR A 46 -8.63 16.88 0.33
N ASP A 47 -9.26 15.81 0.83
CA ASP A 47 -8.88 15.18 2.09
C ASP A 47 -7.57 14.38 1.94
N THR A 48 -6.83 14.29 3.04
CA THR A 48 -5.63 13.48 3.17
C THR A 48 -5.72 12.61 4.42
N PHE A 49 -5.27 11.37 4.33
CA PHE A 49 -5.34 10.39 5.42
C PHE A 49 -3.95 9.95 5.86
N LEU A 50 -3.04 10.92 6.04
CA LEU A 50 -1.63 10.65 6.40
C LEU A 50 -1.48 9.82 7.68
N ALA A 51 -2.45 9.89 8.60
CA ALA A 51 -2.46 9.08 9.81
C ALA A 51 -2.50 7.57 9.50
N ASN A 52 -3.10 7.16 8.38
CA ASN A 52 -3.19 5.76 8.00
C ASN A 52 -1.83 5.12 7.70
N ILE A 53 -0.84 5.93 7.27
CA ILE A 53 0.53 5.46 7.03
C ILE A 53 1.15 4.87 8.30
N SER A 54 0.78 5.38 9.49
CA SER A 54 1.30 4.88 10.77
C SER A 54 0.86 3.46 11.12
N ASN A 55 -0.14 2.92 10.43
CA ASN A 55 -0.60 1.55 10.64
C ASN A 55 0.31 0.52 9.96
N GLN A 56 1.03 0.91 8.91
CA GLN A 56 2.00 0.02 8.26
C GLN A 56 3.26 -0.10 9.11
N LYS A 57 3.49 -1.27 9.70
CA LYS A 57 4.61 -1.53 10.61
C LYS A 57 5.82 -2.20 9.94
N ILE A 58 5.62 -2.81 8.79
CA ILE A 58 6.66 -3.51 8.03
C ILE A 58 6.54 -3.22 6.53
N SER A 59 7.63 -3.45 5.78
CA SER A 59 7.60 -3.41 4.32
C SER A 59 6.99 -4.69 3.73
N TYR A 60 6.54 -4.63 2.47
CA TYR A 60 6.06 -5.81 1.74
C TYR A 60 7.13 -6.90 1.67
N ALA A 61 8.40 -6.55 1.42
CA ALA A 61 9.49 -7.51 1.35
C ALA A 61 9.72 -8.24 2.67
N LYS A 62 9.56 -7.53 3.82
CA LYS A 62 9.65 -8.15 5.14
C LYS A 62 8.42 -9.00 5.45
N PHE A 63 7.24 -8.60 5.00
CA PHE A 63 6.03 -9.40 5.13
C PHE A 63 6.16 -10.72 4.37
N ASP A 64 6.66 -10.69 3.14
CA ASP A 64 6.90 -11.88 2.34
C ASP A 64 7.90 -12.83 3.03
N SER A 65 9.09 -12.32 3.39
CA SER A 65 10.16 -13.15 3.95
C SER A 65 9.82 -13.76 5.31
N ASP A 66 9.19 -12.99 6.19
CA ASP A 66 9.03 -13.37 7.60
C ASP A 66 7.65 -14.03 7.87
N TYR A 67 6.63 -13.68 7.09
CA TYR A 67 5.25 -14.12 7.31
C TYR A 67 4.74 -15.06 6.21
N VAL A 68 4.74 -14.63 4.94
CA VAL A 68 4.16 -15.42 3.85
C VAL A 68 4.89 -16.75 3.71
N THR A 69 6.21 -16.76 3.81
CA THR A 69 6.99 -18.00 3.82
C THR A 69 6.56 -18.94 4.95
N ALA A 70 6.40 -18.41 6.17
CA ALA A 70 5.96 -19.19 7.32
C ALA A 70 4.50 -19.69 7.18
N TYR A 71 3.61 -18.88 6.59
CA TYR A 71 2.24 -19.30 6.32
C TYR A 71 2.19 -20.52 5.40
N LYS A 72 2.99 -20.51 4.32
CA LYS A 72 3.08 -21.65 3.39
C LYS A 72 3.61 -22.91 4.06
N GLU A 73 4.66 -22.78 4.87
CA GLU A 73 5.27 -23.90 5.59
C GLU A 73 4.31 -24.52 6.61
N ASN A 74 3.61 -23.66 7.38
CA ASN A 74 2.74 -24.09 8.47
C ASN A 74 1.30 -24.37 8.02
N LYS A 75 0.94 -24.06 6.76
CA LYS A 75 -0.44 -24.12 6.24
C LYS A 75 -1.39 -23.31 7.11
N THR A 76 -0.96 -22.09 7.45
CA THR A 76 -1.70 -21.17 8.32
C THR A 76 -3.06 -20.84 7.69
N ASP A 77 -4.12 -20.87 8.48
CA ASP A 77 -5.48 -20.55 8.02
C ASP A 77 -5.66 -19.04 7.79
N PHE A 78 -6.67 -18.68 6.98
CA PHE A 78 -6.92 -17.31 6.59
C PHE A 78 -7.28 -16.39 7.77
N ASP A 79 -7.97 -16.87 8.78
CA ASP A 79 -8.35 -16.06 9.94
C ASP A 79 -7.10 -15.60 10.72
N THR A 80 -6.11 -16.47 10.86
CA THR A 80 -4.82 -16.16 11.46
C THR A 80 -4.03 -15.15 10.60
N VAL A 81 -3.98 -15.35 9.29
CA VAL A 81 -3.34 -14.41 8.35
C VAL A 81 -4.02 -13.05 8.41
N MET A 82 -5.36 -13.00 8.48
CA MET A 82 -6.12 -11.77 8.58
C MET A 82 -5.81 -11.02 9.90
N ALA A 83 -5.63 -11.74 11.00
CA ALA A 83 -5.24 -11.13 12.27
C ALA A 83 -3.86 -10.46 12.18
N ASP A 84 -2.89 -11.12 11.55
CA ASP A 84 -1.56 -10.55 11.31
C ASP A 84 -1.63 -9.33 10.38
N ILE A 85 -2.40 -9.39 9.30
CA ILE A 85 -2.64 -8.26 8.39
C ILE A 85 -3.23 -7.07 9.15
N THR A 86 -4.19 -7.31 10.02
CA THR A 86 -4.77 -6.26 10.87
C THR A 86 -3.72 -5.66 11.79
N GLU A 87 -2.89 -6.47 12.41
CA GLU A 87 -1.82 -5.99 13.30
C GLU A 87 -0.75 -5.21 12.55
N LEU A 88 -0.32 -5.67 11.37
CA LEU A 88 0.84 -5.15 10.64
C LEU A 88 0.52 -3.97 9.74
N PHE A 89 -0.71 -3.89 9.21
CA PHE A 89 -1.14 -2.88 8.24
C PHE A 89 -2.39 -2.10 8.66
N GLY A 90 -3.08 -2.54 9.71
CA GLY A 90 -4.29 -1.88 10.22
C GLY A 90 -5.56 -2.22 9.44
N LEU A 91 -5.48 -3.01 8.37
CA LEU A 91 -6.64 -3.42 7.58
C LEU A 91 -7.58 -4.30 8.41
N GLN A 92 -8.87 -4.03 8.37
CA GLN A 92 -9.88 -4.75 9.14
C GLN A 92 -10.87 -5.46 8.22
N ALA A 93 -11.31 -6.63 8.65
CA ALA A 93 -12.37 -7.35 7.95
C ALA A 93 -13.70 -6.55 7.98
N PRO A 94 -14.58 -6.73 6.98
CA PRO A 94 -15.88 -6.07 6.94
C PRO A 94 -16.70 -6.35 8.21
N ASN A 95 -17.38 -5.34 8.74
CA ASN A 95 -18.15 -5.44 9.99
C ASN A 95 -19.51 -6.18 9.86
N GLY A 96 -19.70 -6.97 8.79
CA GLY A 96 -20.95 -7.73 8.58
C GLY A 96 -22.17 -6.87 8.21
N VAL A 97 -22.00 -5.61 7.94
CA VAL A 97 -23.02 -4.78 7.29
C VAL A 97 -22.88 -5.04 5.80
N ALA A 98 -23.81 -5.81 5.23
CA ALA A 98 -23.83 -6.11 3.82
C ALA A 98 -23.90 -4.78 3.02
N GLU A 99 -22.79 -4.34 2.51
CA GLU A 99 -22.76 -3.30 1.50
C GLU A 99 -23.28 -3.90 0.19
N THR A 100 -24.42 -3.39 -0.25
CA THR A 100 -25.13 -3.87 -1.45
C THR A 100 -24.52 -3.37 -2.76
N SER A 101 -23.26 -3.00 -2.79
CA SER A 101 -22.61 -2.51 -4.01
C SER A 101 -21.54 -3.46 -4.55
N ASN A 102 -21.97 -4.56 -5.15
CA ASN A 102 -21.15 -5.38 -6.05
C ASN A 102 -20.88 -4.66 -7.40
N LYS A 103 -20.37 -3.44 -7.36
CA LYS A 103 -19.90 -2.76 -8.57
C LYS A 103 -18.42 -2.46 -8.42
N ALA A 104 -17.64 -3.25 -9.14
CA ALA A 104 -16.24 -2.99 -9.49
C ALA A 104 -16.11 -1.73 -10.38
N ASP A 105 -16.70 -0.63 -9.96
CA ASP A 105 -16.49 0.66 -10.57
C ASP A 105 -15.67 1.48 -9.59
N SER A 106 -14.50 1.91 -10.01
CA SER A 106 -13.51 2.68 -9.26
C SER A 106 -14.05 4.02 -8.68
N LYS A 107 -15.34 4.22 -8.71
CA LYS A 107 -16.05 5.39 -8.14
C LYS A 107 -16.62 5.15 -6.75
N ASP A 108 -16.69 3.90 -6.30
CA ASP A 108 -17.43 3.54 -5.08
C ASP A 108 -16.54 2.87 -4.04
N VAL A 109 -15.27 3.28 -3.94
CA VAL A 109 -14.36 2.79 -2.89
C VAL A 109 -14.83 3.22 -1.49
N HIS A 110 -15.62 4.30 -1.42
CA HIS A 110 -16.33 4.70 -0.20
C HIS A 110 -17.73 5.21 -0.57
N PRO A 111 -18.81 4.67 0.00
CA PRO A 111 -20.17 5.17 -0.23
C PRO A 111 -20.26 6.67 0.10
N GLU A 112 -20.85 7.45 -0.78
CA GLU A 112 -21.13 8.85 -0.50
C GLU A 112 -21.97 8.96 0.79
N GLY A 113 -21.42 9.63 1.80
CA GLY A 113 -22.16 9.99 3.02
C GLY A 113 -21.81 9.19 4.27
N THR A 114 -20.77 8.34 4.26
CA THR A 114 -20.22 7.79 5.50
C THR A 114 -19.10 8.71 6.01
N ASP A 115 -19.11 9.00 7.32
CA ASP A 115 -18.03 9.74 7.99
C ASP A 115 -16.70 8.94 8.05
N ASP A 116 -16.66 7.77 7.39
CA ASP A 116 -15.54 6.82 7.39
C ASP A 116 -14.54 7.02 6.23
N LYS A 117 -14.45 8.22 5.69
CA LYS A 117 -13.37 8.57 4.76
C LYS A 117 -12.03 8.28 5.43
N GLY A 118 -11.24 7.40 4.80
CA GLY A 118 -9.96 6.94 5.35
C GLY A 118 -10.07 5.78 6.35
N SER A 119 -11.22 5.14 6.45
CA SER A 119 -11.37 3.89 7.20
C SER A 119 -10.48 2.79 6.62
N LEU A 120 -9.88 2.01 7.51
CA LEU A 120 -9.13 0.80 7.15
C LEU A 120 -10.01 -0.47 7.23
N VAL A 121 -11.33 -0.32 7.38
CA VAL A 121 -12.28 -1.43 7.25
C VAL A 121 -12.48 -1.70 5.77
N MET A 122 -12.11 -2.90 5.35
CA MET A 122 -12.25 -3.32 3.94
C MET A 122 -13.72 -3.47 3.55
N THR A 123 -14.02 -3.16 2.29
CA THR A 123 -15.26 -3.57 1.64
C THR A 123 -15.28 -5.09 1.44
N ASP A 124 -16.46 -5.67 1.23
CA ASP A 124 -16.58 -7.10 0.89
C ASP A 124 -15.76 -7.47 -0.35
N TYR A 125 -15.67 -6.58 -1.32
CA TYR A 125 -14.88 -6.79 -2.53
C TYR A 125 -13.38 -6.86 -2.23
N GLU A 126 -12.85 -5.93 -1.45
CA GLU A 126 -11.43 -5.91 -1.05
C GLU A 126 -11.08 -7.15 -0.21
N TYR A 127 -11.96 -7.51 0.71
CA TYR A 127 -11.79 -8.71 1.53
C TYR A 127 -11.78 -10.00 0.70
N GLN A 128 -12.65 -10.11 -0.30
CA GLN A 128 -12.66 -11.23 -1.24
C GLN A 128 -11.40 -11.27 -2.10
N LYS A 129 -10.89 -10.12 -2.55
CA LYS A 129 -9.61 -10.05 -3.28
C LYS A 129 -8.47 -10.57 -2.40
N LEU A 130 -8.40 -10.13 -1.15
CA LEU A 130 -7.39 -10.57 -0.19
C LEU A 130 -7.49 -12.09 0.05
N GLN A 131 -8.71 -12.62 0.24
CA GLN A 131 -8.93 -14.05 0.40
C GLN A 131 -8.49 -14.85 -0.84
N THR A 132 -8.82 -14.36 -2.03
CA THR A 132 -8.39 -14.99 -3.29
C THR A 132 -6.86 -14.98 -3.40
N ALA A 133 -6.20 -13.86 -3.10
CA ALA A 133 -4.75 -13.77 -3.11
C ALA A 133 -4.10 -14.73 -2.09
N TYR A 134 -4.70 -14.89 -0.92
CA TYR A 134 -4.27 -15.89 0.06
C TYR A 134 -4.39 -17.32 -0.49
N GLU A 135 -5.54 -17.70 -1.06
CA GLU A 135 -5.77 -19.04 -1.60
C GLU A 135 -4.77 -19.35 -2.74
N GLU A 136 -4.54 -18.40 -3.63
CA GLU A 136 -3.55 -18.51 -4.71
C GLU A 136 -2.13 -18.66 -4.15
N THR A 137 -1.73 -17.83 -3.18
CA THR A 137 -0.43 -17.91 -2.52
C THR A 137 -0.20 -19.27 -1.88
N MET A 138 -1.21 -19.79 -1.15
CA MET A 138 -1.11 -21.07 -0.47
C MET A 138 -1.11 -22.27 -1.40
N SER A 139 -1.71 -22.15 -2.59
CA SER A 139 -1.78 -23.22 -3.59
C SER A 139 -0.51 -23.35 -4.43
N ARG A 140 0.27 -22.28 -4.56
CA ARG A 140 1.44 -22.22 -5.45
C ARG A 140 2.73 -22.65 -4.76
N THR A 141 3.64 -23.22 -5.51
CA THR A 141 4.94 -23.73 -5.02
C THR A 141 6.16 -23.03 -5.62
N GLY A 142 5.95 -22.12 -6.59
CA GLY A 142 7.02 -21.34 -7.22
C GLY A 142 7.47 -20.13 -6.40
N GLU A 143 8.43 -19.40 -6.93
CA GLU A 143 8.86 -18.13 -6.39
C GLU A 143 7.92 -16.99 -6.85
N GLU A 144 7.85 -15.92 -6.09
CA GLU A 144 7.00 -14.76 -6.39
C GLU A 144 7.20 -14.22 -7.82
N SER A 145 8.43 -14.21 -8.32
CA SER A 145 8.76 -13.77 -9.67
C SER A 145 8.09 -14.59 -10.80
N GLU A 146 7.57 -15.76 -10.49
CA GLU A 146 6.85 -16.61 -11.44
C GLU A 146 5.36 -16.27 -11.56
N PHE A 147 4.88 -15.39 -10.69
CA PHE A 147 3.45 -15.04 -10.58
C PHE A 147 3.22 -13.56 -10.90
N GLY A 148 2.06 -13.25 -11.44
CA GLY A 148 1.59 -11.87 -11.50
C GLY A 148 1.39 -11.31 -10.08
N GLN A 149 1.82 -10.08 -9.85
CA GLN A 149 1.72 -9.44 -8.52
C GLN A 149 0.27 -9.39 -8.00
N GLU A 150 -0.71 -9.23 -8.88
CA GLU A 150 -2.13 -9.18 -8.52
C GLU A 150 -2.69 -10.50 -7.98
N GLU A 151 -1.95 -11.59 -8.16
CA GLU A 151 -2.37 -12.94 -7.80
C GLU A 151 -1.58 -13.51 -6.62
N TYR A 152 -0.81 -12.67 -5.94
CA TYR A 152 0.01 -13.06 -4.79
C TYR A 152 -0.30 -12.17 -3.59
N LEU A 153 -0.24 -12.74 -2.38
CA LEU A 153 -0.63 -12.03 -1.15
C LEU A 153 0.19 -10.76 -0.88
N VAL A 154 1.35 -10.63 -1.49
CA VAL A 154 2.25 -9.48 -1.37
C VAL A 154 2.00 -8.43 -2.47
N GLY A 155 1.30 -8.78 -3.53
CA GLY A 155 0.96 -7.89 -4.67
C GLY A 155 -0.32 -7.05 -4.45
#